data_621bc3364018f49eb9435349018286b5
#
_entry.id   621bc3364018f49eb9435349018286b5
#
_cell.length_a   1.000
_cell.length_b   1.000
_cell.length_c   1.000
_cell.angle_alpha   90.00
_cell.angle_beta   90.00
_cell.angle_gamma   90.00
#
_symmetry.space_group_name_H-M   'P 1'
#
loop_
_entity.id
_entity.type
_entity.pdbx_description
1 polymer ?
#
loop_
_entity_poly.entity_id
_entity_poly.type
_entity_poly.pdbx_seq_one_letter_code
_entity_poly.pdbx_strand_id
1 'polypeptide(L)'
;MTGGKESSGPGTQLAFPGWGAPSREALRWERPGLRLALWPGWLHTTPLHVADLMEHLRRAIPWRQPEVTVYGRRHPVPRLTCWLGDAGCAYRYSGLVECPHPWTEPLSQVRDRLEAHLGVGFNCLLLNRYRDGRDRMGWHADDEPELVADHPIASLSLGASRTLRFRPRPGGAPAEGDPPEPLSVELADGDLLLMAAPTQRYWQHGLPSRLGVKSERFNLTFRAVQPGMEPQPQL
;
A
#
# COMPACT_ATOMS: atom_id res chain seq x y z
N MET A 1 20.65 28.83 -35.52
CA MET A 1 20.72 27.41 -35.12
C MET A 1 19.77 27.22 -33.96
N THR A 2 18.56 26.78 -34.28
CA THR A 2 17.43 26.65 -33.33
C THR A 2 17.33 25.16 -32.99
N GLY A 3 17.65 24.83 -31.73
CA GLY A 3 17.49 23.49 -31.20
C GLY A 3 16.03 23.25 -30.78
N GLY A 4 15.33 22.41 -31.53
CA GLY A 4 13.98 21.97 -31.20
C GLY A 4 14.00 21.06 -29.98
N LYS A 5 13.14 21.36 -29.01
CA LYS A 5 12.76 20.46 -27.93
C LYS A 5 11.78 19.45 -28.52
N GLU A 6 12.16 18.20 -28.56
CA GLU A 6 11.23 17.11 -28.81
C GLU A 6 10.31 16.95 -27.60
N SER A 7 9.03 17.19 -27.84
CA SER A 7 7.95 16.86 -26.90
C SER A 7 7.72 15.34 -26.97
N SER A 8 7.96 14.64 -25.89
CA SER A 8 7.56 13.25 -25.71
C SER A 8 6.03 13.15 -25.82
N GLY A 9 5.56 12.46 -26.86
CA GLY A 9 4.16 12.21 -27.13
C GLY A 9 3.47 11.35 -26.04
N PRO A 10 2.12 11.27 -26.06
CA PRO A 10 1.36 10.57 -25.05
C PRO A 10 1.64 9.06 -25.11
N GLY A 11 2.07 8.51 -23.96
CA GLY A 11 2.32 7.09 -23.80
C GLY A 11 1.08 6.25 -24.11
N THR A 12 1.29 5.19 -24.87
CA THR A 12 0.29 4.20 -25.28
C THR A 12 -0.43 3.63 -24.05
N GLN A 13 -1.75 3.76 -24.04
CA GLN A 13 -2.63 3.25 -23.00
C GLN A 13 -2.68 1.72 -23.08
N LEU A 14 -1.87 1.04 -22.28
CA LEU A 14 -1.94 -0.43 -22.16
C LEU A 14 -3.09 -0.77 -21.20
N ALA A 15 -4.15 -1.36 -21.76
CA ALA A 15 -5.22 -1.94 -20.97
C ALA A 15 -4.69 -3.17 -20.24
N PHE A 16 -4.81 -3.20 -18.92
CA PHE A 16 -4.58 -4.41 -18.14
C PHE A 16 -5.74 -5.39 -18.41
N PRO A 17 -5.48 -6.65 -18.78
CA PRO A 17 -6.54 -7.61 -19.00
C PRO A 17 -7.37 -7.78 -17.71
N GLY A 18 -8.67 -7.50 -17.76
CA GLY A 18 -9.61 -7.69 -16.66
C GLY A 18 -9.88 -6.44 -15.80
N TRP A 19 -9.31 -5.29 -16.12
CA TRP A 19 -9.51 -4.06 -15.32
C TRP A 19 -10.49 -3.14 -16.03
N GLY A 20 -11.65 -2.89 -15.40
CA GLY A 20 -12.63 -1.93 -15.89
C GLY A 20 -11.98 -0.56 -16.15
N ALA A 21 -12.46 0.17 -17.15
CA ALA A 21 -11.94 1.49 -17.48
C ALA A 21 -12.14 2.45 -16.29
N PRO A 22 -11.07 2.96 -15.64
CA PRO A 22 -11.21 3.89 -14.54
C PRO A 22 -11.76 5.23 -15.03
N SER A 23 -12.68 5.82 -14.28
CA SER A 23 -13.33 7.10 -14.61
C SER A 23 -12.43 8.34 -14.56
N ARG A 24 -11.15 8.19 -14.21
CA ARG A 24 -10.08 9.19 -14.27
C ARG A 24 -8.78 8.57 -14.73
N GLU A 25 -8.00 9.31 -15.50
CA GLU A 25 -6.66 8.88 -15.89
C GLU A 25 -5.76 8.73 -14.66
N ALA A 26 -5.19 7.54 -14.49
CA ALA A 26 -4.18 7.28 -13.47
C ALA A 26 -2.81 7.76 -13.96
N LEU A 27 -2.02 8.34 -13.08
CA LEU A 27 -0.59 8.49 -13.29
C LEU A 27 0.04 7.08 -13.21
N ARG A 28 0.86 6.72 -14.20
CA ARG A 28 1.44 5.37 -14.30
C ARG A 28 2.95 5.42 -14.33
N TRP A 29 3.57 4.44 -13.67
CA TRP A 29 5.00 4.18 -13.76
C TRP A 29 5.20 2.71 -14.11
N GLU A 30 5.89 2.49 -15.21
CA GLU A 30 6.32 1.17 -15.66
C GLU A 30 7.83 1.18 -15.83
N ARG A 31 8.48 0.25 -15.15
CA ARG A 31 9.91 -0.03 -15.24
C ARG A 31 10.10 -1.55 -15.19
N PRO A 32 11.27 -2.09 -15.52
CA PRO A 32 11.53 -3.52 -15.36
C PRO A 32 11.14 -3.99 -13.96
N GLY A 33 10.12 -4.86 -13.88
CA GLY A 33 9.59 -5.41 -12.64
C GLY A 33 8.75 -4.47 -11.77
N LEU A 34 8.48 -3.22 -12.18
CA LEU A 34 7.64 -2.25 -11.47
C LEU A 34 6.41 -1.87 -12.29
N ARG A 35 5.24 -1.94 -11.68
CA ARG A 35 3.98 -1.47 -12.26
C ARG A 35 3.16 -0.75 -11.20
N LEU A 36 3.02 0.56 -11.33
CA LEU A 36 2.24 1.40 -10.42
C LEU A 36 1.19 2.19 -11.18
N ALA A 37 0.05 2.41 -10.52
CA ALA A 37 -0.96 3.37 -10.97
C ALA A 37 -1.43 4.20 -9.77
N LEU A 38 -1.49 5.52 -9.91
CA LEU A 38 -1.92 6.45 -8.87
C LEU A 38 -3.12 7.26 -9.38
N TRP A 39 -4.20 7.26 -8.62
CA TRP A 39 -5.36 8.14 -8.81
C TRP A 39 -5.31 9.23 -7.73
N PRO A 40 -4.84 10.45 -8.07
CA PRO A 40 -4.79 11.55 -7.13
C PRO A 40 -6.19 11.92 -6.62
N GLY A 41 -6.34 12.04 -5.30
CA GLY A 41 -7.58 12.42 -4.65
C GLY A 41 -8.77 11.49 -4.93
N TRP A 42 -8.52 10.22 -5.24
CA TRP A 42 -9.57 9.25 -5.57
C TRP A 42 -10.70 9.21 -4.54
N LEU A 43 -10.37 9.20 -3.26
CA LEU A 43 -11.37 9.13 -2.19
C LEU A 43 -12.35 10.31 -2.23
N HIS A 44 -11.87 11.51 -2.58
CA HIS A 44 -12.70 12.72 -2.67
C HIS A 44 -13.68 12.68 -3.86
N THR A 45 -13.52 11.73 -4.78
CA THR A 45 -14.47 11.52 -5.89
C THR A 45 -15.57 10.52 -5.54
N THR A 46 -15.49 9.89 -4.38
CA THR A 46 -16.49 8.95 -3.87
C THR A 46 -17.52 9.69 -2.99
N PRO A 47 -18.71 9.12 -2.76
CA PRO A 47 -19.69 9.70 -1.85
C PRO A 47 -19.35 9.51 -0.37
N LEU A 48 -18.14 9.02 -0.04
CA LEU A 48 -17.71 8.80 1.32
C LEU A 48 -17.30 10.12 2.00
N HIS A 49 -17.78 10.34 3.21
CA HIS A 49 -17.38 11.49 4.00
C HIS A 49 -16.00 11.29 4.64
N VAL A 50 -14.97 11.92 4.06
CA VAL A 50 -13.58 11.74 4.49
C VAL A 50 -13.37 12.14 5.96
N ALA A 51 -14.07 13.18 6.43
CA ALA A 51 -13.97 13.61 7.83
C ALA A 51 -14.48 12.53 8.80
N ASP A 52 -15.59 11.87 8.47
CA ASP A 52 -16.17 10.80 9.28
C ASP A 52 -15.27 9.56 9.28
N LEU A 53 -14.69 9.22 8.11
CA LEU A 53 -13.71 8.14 8.01
C LEU A 53 -12.46 8.44 8.84
N MET A 54 -11.94 9.66 8.79
CA MET A 54 -10.78 10.06 9.60
C MET A 54 -11.07 9.99 11.09
N GLU A 55 -12.27 10.43 11.52
CA GLU A 55 -12.69 10.34 12.92
C GLU A 55 -12.84 8.88 13.37
N HIS A 56 -13.44 8.03 12.52
CA HIS A 56 -13.55 6.59 12.76
C HIS A 56 -12.14 5.96 12.93
N LEU A 57 -11.20 6.28 12.04
CA LEU A 57 -9.83 5.79 12.13
C LEU A 57 -9.13 6.24 13.42
N ARG A 58 -9.42 7.42 13.92
CA ARG A 58 -8.84 7.92 15.18
C ARG A 58 -9.37 7.21 16.41
N ARG A 59 -10.69 6.97 16.48
CA ARG A 59 -11.39 6.60 17.71
C ARG A 59 -11.81 5.15 17.80
N ALA A 60 -12.18 4.53 16.67
CA ALA A 60 -12.79 3.20 16.68
C ALA A 60 -11.82 2.06 16.39
N ILE A 61 -10.64 2.36 15.82
CA ILE A 61 -9.64 1.34 15.45
C ILE A 61 -8.80 0.98 16.68
N PRO A 62 -8.67 -0.33 17.01
CA PRO A 62 -7.86 -0.82 18.14
C PRO A 62 -6.36 -0.81 17.75
N TRP A 63 -5.80 0.37 17.65
CA TRP A 63 -4.40 0.58 17.28
C TRP A 63 -3.44 -0.10 18.25
N ARG A 64 -2.42 -0.79 17.71
CA ARG A 64 -1.33 -1.41 18.47
C ARG A 64 0.00 -0.87 17.97
N GLN A 65 1.01 -0.93 18.82
CA GLN A 65 2.39 -0.68 18.44
C GLN A 65 3.18 -1.99 18.62
N PRO A 66 3.31 -2.83 17.56
CA PRO A 66 4.06 -4.07 17.65
C PRO A 66 5.53 -3.82 17.96
N GLU A 67 6.21 -4.83 18.50
CA GLU A 67 7.65 -4.83 18.66
C GLU A 67 8.28 -5.78 17.63
N VAL A 68 9.45 -5.39 17.15
CA VAL A 68 10.30 -6.23 16.30
C VAL A 68 11.65 -6.45 17.00
N THR A 69 12.20 -7.65 16.84
CA THR A 69 13.52 -7.96 17.37
C THR A 69 14.58 -7.63 16.32
N VAL A 70 15.47 -6.69 16.64
CA VAL A 70 16.60 -6.30 15.79
C VAL A 70 17.89 -6.51 16.60
N TYR A 71 18.80 -7.32 16.10
CA TYR A 71 20.05 -7.70 16.80
C TYR A 71 19.81 -8.16 18.25
N GLY A 72 18.79 -8.99 18.48
CA GLY A 72 18.45 -9.53 19.80
C GLY A 72 17.77 -8.55 20.77
N ARG A 73 17.48 -7.32 20.36
CA ARG A 73 16.77 -6.31 21.16
C ARG A 73 15.39 -6.02 20.59
N ARG A 74 14.39 -5.92 21.48
CA ARG A 74 13.04 -5.52 21.09
C ARG A 74 12.96 -4.02 20.88
N HIS A 75 12.36 -3.62 19.79
CA HIS A 75 12.12 -2.23 19.43
C HIS A 75 10.68 -2.05 18.98
N PRO A 76 9.94 -1.06 19.51
CA PRO A 76 8.62 -0.76 18.99
C PRO A 76 8.72 -0.27 17.54
N VAL A 77 7.86 -0.78 16.66
CA VAL A 77 7.82 -0.28 15.28
C VAL A 77 7.42 1.20 15.31
N PRO A 78 8.04 2.06 14.49
CA PRO A 78 7.78 3.50 14.51
C PRO A 78 6.50 3.84 13.73
N ARG A 79 5.38 3.32 14.18
CA ARG A 79 4.00 3.56 13.73
C ARG A 79 3.04 2.73 14.56
N LEU A 80 1.75 3.01 14.47
CA LEU A 80 0.70 2.13 14.99
C LEU A 80 0.11 1.32 13.84
N THR A 81 -0.34 0.10 14.13
CA THR A 81 -0.93 -0.81 13.15
C THR A 81 -2.23 -1.42 13.67
N CYS A 82 -3.07 -1.84 12.74
CA CYS A 82 -4.22 -2.70 13.00
C CYS A 82 -4.48 -3.55 11.77
N TRP A 83 -4.85 -4.82 11.97
CA TRP A 83 -5.18 -5.76 10.93
C TRP A 83 -6.67 -6.07 10.94
N LEU A 84 -7.37 -5.85 9.81
CA LEU A 84 -8.77 -6.21 9.62
C LEU A 84 -8.88 -7.18 8.46
N GLY A 85 -9.94 -8.00 8.45
CA GLY A 85 -10.18 -8.91 7.32
C GLY A 85 -11.38 -9.82 7.54
N ASP A 86 -11.63 -10.65 6.54
CA ASP A 86 -12.63 -11.70 6.61
C ASP A 86 -12.21 -12.78 7.60
N ALA A 87 -13.16 -13.53 8.11
CA ALA A 87 -12.89 -14.67 8.97
C ALA A 87 -11.97 -15.69 8.25
N GLY A 88 -10.94 -16.16 8.92
CA GLY A 88 -9.96 -17.09 8.35
C GLY A 88 -8.78 -16.44 7.61
N CYS A 89 -8.74 -15.10 7.53
CA CYS A 89 -7.61 -14.34 6.96
C CYS A 89 -6.55 -14.06 8.05
N ALA A 90 -6.03 -15.11 8.69
CA ALA A 90 -4.94 -14.94 9.64
C ALA A 90 -3.65 -14.56 8.91
N TYR A 91 -2.87 -13.67 9.51
CA TYR A 91 -1.65 -13.13 8.93
C TYR A 91 -0.48 -13.23 9.90
N ARG A 92 0.68 -13.63 9.40
CA ARG A 92 1.88 -13.72 10.21
C ARG A 92 2.75 -12.47 10.04
N TYR A 93 2.89 -11.69 11.12
CA TYR A 93 3.77 -10.53 11.15
C TYR A 93 4.86 -10.71 12.20
N SER A 94 6.12 -10.62 11.80
CA SER A 94 7.29 -10.78 12.70
C SER A 94 7.25 -12.06 13.55
N GLY A 95 6.73 -13.17 13.00
CA GLY A 95 6.62 -14.46 13.69
C GLY A 95 5.40 -14.62 14.60
N LEU A 96 4.60 -13.58 14.79
CA LEU A 96 3.34 -13.62 15.53
C LEU A 96 2.18 -13.78 14.53
N VAL A 97 1.26 -14.67 14.87
CA VAL A 97 0.02 -14.84 14.13
C VAL A 97 -1.00 -13.88 14.70
N GLU A 98 -1.51 -12.99 13.87
CA GLU A 98 -2.59 -12.08 14.21
C GLU A 98 -3.87 -12.50 13.51
N CYS A 99 -4.93 -12.72 14.29
CA CYS A 99 -6.28 -12.84 13.75
C CYS A 99 -6.78 -11.44 13.35
N PRO A 100 -7.44 -11.30 12.19
CA PRO A 100 -7.98 -10.03 11.79
C PRO A 100 -9.10 -9.58 12.73
N HIS A 101 -9.18 -8.30 13.02
CA HIS A 101 -10.40 -7.70 13.52
C HIS A 101 -11.46 -7.70 12.39
N PRO A 102 -12.75 -7.82 12.73
CA PRO A 102 -13.80 -7.75 11.72
C PRO A 102 -13.82 -6.38 11.04
N TRP A 103 -14.27 -6.36 9.79
CA TRP A 103 -14.52 -5.12 9.07
C TRP A 103 -15.49 -4.22 9.85
N THR A 104 -15.20 -2.93 9.85
CA THR A 104 -16.16 -1.92 10.31
C THR A 104 -16.89 -1.33 9.12
N GLU A 105 -18.12 -0.85 9.32
CA GLU A 105 -18.97 -0.34 8.24
C GLU A 105 -18.27 0.71 7.35
N PRO A 106 -17.60 1.76 7.89
CA PRO A 106 -16.91 2.72 7.04
C PRO A 106 -15.79 2.11 6.20
N LEU A 107 -15.07 1.11 6.73
CA LEU A 107 -13.97 0.45 6.01
C LEU A 107 -14.46 -0.57 4.98
N SER A 108 -15.58 -1.24 5.23
CA SER A 108 -16.26 -2.06 4.22
C SER A 108 -16.71 -1.22 3.04
N GLN A 109 -17.31 -0.06 3.28
CA GLN A 109 -17.72 0.86 2.21
C GLN A 109 -16.54 1.33 1.36
N VAL A 110 -15.38 1.63 1.99
CA VAL A 110 -14.15 1.97 1.24
C VAL A 110 -13.72 0.79 0.39
N ARG A 111 -13.66 -0.44 0.95
CA ARG A 111 -13.32 -1.66 0.22
C ARG A 111 -14.22 -1.85 -0.99
N ASP A 112 -15.53 -1.82 -0.79
CA ASP A 112 -16.50 -2.11 -1.85
C ASP A 112 -16.40 -1.09 -3.01
N ARG A 113 -16.14 0.19 -2.69
CA ARG A 113 -15.89 1.22 -3.70
C ARG A 113 -14.58 1.01 -4.47
N LEU A 114 -13.56 0.57 -3.73
CA LEU A 114 -12.25 0.28 -4.30
C LEU A 114 -12.31 -0.93 -5.22
N GLU A 115 -13.01 -2.00 -4.81
CA GLU A 115 -13.24 -3.20 -5.63
C GLU A 115 -14.03 -2.88 -6.89
N ALA A 116 -15.09 -2.08 -6.79
CA ALA A 116 -15.84 -1.61 -7.94
C ALA A 116 -15.00 -0.76 -8.91
N HIS A 117 -14.04 0.03 -8.37
CA HIS A 117 -13.15 0.86 -9.18
C HIS A 117 -12.05 0.04 -9.88
N LEU A 118 -11.47 -0.93 -9.18
CA LEU A 118 -10.32 -1.70 -9.66
C LEU A 118 -10.70 -3.00 -10.36
N GLY A 119 -11.92 -3.50 -10.16
CA GLY A 119 -12.39 -4.78 -10.72
C GLY A 119 -11.76 -6.02 -10.07
N VAL A 120 -11.21 -5.89 -8.86
CA VAL A 120 -10.58 -6.99 -8.09
C VAL A 120 -11.03 -6.94 -6.64
N GLY A 121 -11.16 -8.11 -5.99
CA GLY A 121 -11.60 -8.24 -4.60
C GLY A 121 -10.46 -8.18 -3.60
N PHE A 122 -10.75 -7.75 -2.37
CA PHE A 122 -9.81 -7.71 -1.25
C PHE A 122 -10.48 -8.27 0.00
N ASN A 123 -9.82 -9.15 0.70
CA ASN A 123 -10.35 -9.80 1.90
C ASN A 123 -9.65 -9.39 3.20
N CYS A 124 -8.64 -8.52 3.11
CA CYS A 124 -7.95 -8.02 4.29
C CYS A 124 -7.40 -6.61 4.09
N LEU A 125 -7.12 -5.95 5.20
CA LEU A 125 -6.69 -4.57 5.29
C LEU A 125 -5.66 -4.39 6.41
N LEU A 126 -4.44 -4.00 6.04
CA LEU A 126 -3.46 -3.51 6.99
C LEU A 126 -3.58 -1.99 7.13
N LEU A 127 -3.94 -1.55 8.31
CA LEU A 127 -3.94 -0.14 8.70
C LEU A 127 -2.61 0.26 9.30
N ASN A 128 -2.05 1.36 8.84
CA ASN A 128 -0.87 2.01 9.44
C ASN A 128 -1.22 3.44 9.81
N ARG A 129 -0.96 3.83 11.05
CA ARG A 129 -1.05 5.22 11.52
C ARG A 129 0.34 5.74 11.82
N TYR A 130 0.77 6.74 11.06
CA TYR A 130 1.97 7.52 11.29
C TYR A 130 1.55 8.78 12.03
N ARG A 131 1.96 8.91 13.30
CA ARG A 131 1.50 9.98 14.21
C ARG A 131 2.01 11.36 13.80
N ASP A 132 3.22 11.36 13.23
CA ASP A 132 3.89 12.52 12.65
C ASP A 132 5.03 12.09 11.71
N GLY A 133 5.88 13.03 11.31
CA GLY A 133 6.99 12.76 10.40
C GLY A 133 8.14 11.95 10.99
N ARG A 134 8.16 11.63 12.28
CA ARG A 134 9.14 10.72 12.91
C ARG A 134 8.78 9.27 12.61
N ASP A 135 7.51 8.97 12.53
CA ASP A 135 7.04 7.64 12.18
C ASP A 135 7.39 7.32 10.72
N ARG A 136 7.76 6.06 10.48
CA ARG A 136 8.31 5.60 9.22
C ARG A 136 8.03 4.11 8.98
N MET A 137 8.28 3.67 7.75
CA MET A 137 8.34 2.28 7.35
C MET A 137 9.68 2.00 6.67
N GLY A 138 10.41 0.99 7.11
CA GLY A 138 11.65 0.54 6.46
C GLY A 138 11.42 0.00 5.06
N TRP A 139 12.51 -0.31 4.36
CA TRP A 139 12.45 -0.98 3.07
C TRP A 139 11.92 -2.41 3.21
N HIS A 140 10.84 -2.73 2.48
CA HIS A 140 10.19 -4.03 2.47
C HIS A 140 9.49 -4.25 1.12
N ALA A 141 9.07 -5.45 0.89
CA ALA A 141 8.09 -5.82 -0.12
C ALA A 141 6.93 -6.52 0.61
N ASP A 142 5.73 -6.42 0.08
CA ASP A 142 4.56 -7.16 0.54
C ASP A 142 4.53 -8.49 -0.22
N ASP A 143 5.35 -9.44 0.22
CA ASP A 143 5.57 -10.74 -0.44
C ASP A 143 5.47 -11.92 0.54
N GLU A 144 4.71 -11.72 1.60
CA GLU A 144 4.43 -12.75 2.58
C GLU A 144 3.71 -13.95 1.94
N PRO A 145 4.04 -15.19 2.35
CA PRO A 145 3.50 -16.41 1.72
C PRO A 145 1.98 -16.56 1.85
N GLU A 146 1.37 -15.87 2.81
CA GLU A 146 -0.07 -15.86 3.02
C GLU A 146 -0.81 -15.03 1.95
N LEU A 147 -0.14 -14.11 1.27
CA LEU A 147 -0.75 -13.29 0.24
C LEU A 147 -1.03 -14.11 -1.03
N VAL A 148 -2.12 -13.79 -1.71
CA VAL A 148 -2.40 -14.36 -3.03
C VAL A 148 -1.35 -13.87 -4.01
N ALA A 149 -0.62 -14.80 -4.62
CA ALA A 149 0.45 -14.48 -5.55
C ALA A 149 -0.05 -13.62 -6.71
N ASP A 150 0.74 -12.63 -7.09
CA ASP A 150 0.45 -11.71 -8.20
C ASP A 150 -0.85 -10.89 -8.06
N HIS A 151 -1.54 -10.98 -6.93
CA HIS A 151 -2.68 -10.11 -6.65
C HIS A 151 -2.21 -8.67 -6.42
N PRO A 152 -2.88 -7.66 -7.00
CA PRO A 152 -2.51 -6.27 -6.78
C PRO A 152 -2.75 -5.84 -5.34
N ILE A 153 -1.95 -4.90 -4.88
CA ILE A 153 -2.08 -4.27 -3.56
C ILE A 153 -2.54 -2.82 -3.76
N ALA A 154 -3.64 -2.47 -3.12
CA ALA A 154 -4.18 -1.11 -3.18
C ALA A 154 -3.88 -0.36 -1.88
N SER A 155 -3.29 0.83 -2.00
CA SER A 155 -2.84 1.66 -0.88
C SER A 155 -3.54 3.01 -0.92
N LEU A 156 -4.48 3.25 -0.01
CA LEU A 156 -5.19 4.52 0.15
C LEU A 156 -4.50 5.35 1.23
N SER A 157 -4.22 6.60 0.92
CA SER A 157 -3.57 7.56 1.83
C SER A 157 -4.58 8.59 2.34
N LEU A 158 -4.51 8.91 3.63
CA LEU A 158 -5.35 9.93 4.29
C LEU A 158 -4.49 10.81 5.21
N GLY A 159 -4.77 12.10 5.23
CA GLY A 159 -4.10 13.07 6.09
C GLY A 159 -2.79 13.59 5.48
N ALA A 160 -1.71 13.65 6.26
CA ALA A 160 -0.48 14.29 5.84
C ALA A 160 0.18 13.64 4.62
N SER A 161 0.59 14.47 3.65
CA SER A 161 1.35 14.01 2.49
C SER A 161 2.71 13.44 2.89
N ARG A 162 3.06 12.31 2.33
CA ARG A 162 4.34 11.61 2.53
C ARG A 162 4.84 11.01 1.23
N THR A 163 6.14 10.97 1.06
CA THR A 163 6.81 10.37 -0.10
C THR A 163 7.04 8.88 0.15
N LEU A 164 6.40 8.03 -0.64
CA LEU A 164 6.71 6.60 -0.73
C LEU A 164 7.85 6.42 -1.73
N ARG A 165 8.91 5.73 -1.30
CA ARG A 165 10.07 5.47 -2.14
C ARG A 165 10.10 4.02 -2.57
N PHE A 166 10.53 3.80 -3.81
CA PHE A 166 10.72 2.48 -4.42
C PHE A 166 12.18 2.32 -4.85
N ARG A 167 12.72 1.12 -4.66
CA ARG A 167 14.03 0.71 -5.15
C ARG A 167 13.99 -0.73 -5.64
N PRO A 168 14.83 -1.12 -6.61
CA PRO A 168 15.01 -2.53 -6.95
C PRO A 168 15.43 -3.35 -5.73
N ARG A 169 14.97 -4.59 -5.65
CA ARG A 169 15.45 -5.55 -4.64
C ARG A 169 16.90 -5.91 -4.94
N PRO A 170 17.76 -6.04 -3.93
CA PRO A 170 19.10 -6.59 -4.13
C PRO A 170 19.01 -8.00 -4.74
N GLY A 171 19.65 -8.22 -5.88
CA GLY A 171 19.63 -9.51 -6.60
C GLY A 171 18.32 -9.83 -7.33
N GLY A 172 17.34 -8.90 -7.37
CA GLY A 172 16.01 -9.12 -7.94
C GLY A 172 15.76 -8.44 -9.31
N ALA A 173 16.77 -7.97 -10.01
CA ALA A 173 16.54 -7.32 -11.31
C ALA A 173 16.01 -8.33 -12.35
N PRO A 174 14.86 -8.04 -13.02
CA PRO A 174 14.29 -8.94 -14.01
C PRO A 174 14.95 -8.86 -15.38
N ALA A 175 16.00 -8.07 -15.55
CA ALA A 175 16.55 -7.76 -16.87
C ALA A 175 18.08 -7.78 -16.92
N GLU A 176 18.61 -8.17 -18.07
CA GLU A 176 19.96 -7.85 -18.49
C GLU A 176 20.10 -6.33 -18.62
N GLY A 177 21.09 -5.75 -17.95
CA GLY A 177 21.39 -4.32 -17.98
C GLY A 177 21.56 -3.71 -16.59
N ASP A 178 21.76 -2.39 -16.56
CA ASP A 178 21.89 -1.63 -15.32
C ASP A 178 20.60 -1.69 -14.50
N PRO A 179 20.72 -1.75 -13.16
CA PRO A 179 19.55 -1.75 -12.28
C PRO A 179 18.73 -0.46 -12.50
N PRO A 180 17.39 -0.57 -12.59
CA PRO A 180 16.56 0.60 -12.82
C PRO A 180 16.67 1.59 -11.64
N GLU A 181 16.63 2.89 -11.99
CA GLU A 181 16.72 3.95 -10.98
C GLU A 181 15.58 3.91 -9.96
N PRO A 182 15.86 4.26 -8.69
CA PRO A 182 14.83 4.41 -7.68
C PRO A 182 13.75 5.42 -8.09
N LEU A 183 12.53 5.21 -7.58
CA LEU A 183 11.38 6.09 -7.82
C LEU A 183 10.86 6.64 -6.49
N SER A 184 10.39 7.87 -6.51
CA SER A 184 9.68 8.50 -5.40
C SER A 184 8.30 8.95 -5.85
N VAL A 185 7.27 8.57 -5.10
CA VAL A 185 5.87 8.93 -5.35
C VAL A 185 5.37 9.70 -4.13
N GLU A 186 4.97 10.96 -4.33
CA GLU A 186 4.30 11.72 -3.26
C GLU A 186 2.86 11.24 -3.17
N LEU A 187 2.42 10.94 -1.95
CA LEU A 187 1.07 10.47 -1.65
C LEU A 187 0.38 11.49 -0.75
N ALA A 188 -0.62 12.16 -1.28
CA ALA A 188 -1.44 13.14 -0.59
C ALA A 188 -2.72 12.52 0.00
N ASP A 189 -3.53 13.37 0.63
CA ASP A 189 -4.83 12.98 1.18
C ASP A 189 -5.79 12.52 0.08
N GLY A 190 -6.40 11.35 0.28
CA GLY A 190 -7.34 10.75 -0.66
C GLY A 190 -6.71 10.03 -1.85
N ASP A 191 -5.37 9.97 -1.96
CA ASP A 191 -4.67 9.30 -3.06
C ASP A 191 -4.78 7.79 -2.97
N LEU A 192 -5.15 7.15 -4.08
CA LEU A 192 -5.15 5.71 -4.26
C LEU A 192 -3.96 5.28 -5.12
N LEU A 193 -3.02 4.56 -4.54
CA LEU A 193 -1.91 3.92 -5.25
C LEU A 193 -2.18 2.42 -5.39
N LEU A 194 -2.05 1.91 -6.60
CA LEU A 194 -2.07 0.49 -6.91
C LEU A 194 -0.67 0.02 -7.25
N MET A 195 -0.22 -1.02 -6.59
CA MET A 195 1.01 -1.76 -6.86
C MET A 195 0.62 -3.09 -7.51
N ALA A 196 0.79 -3.19 -8.82
CA ALA A 196 0.45 -4.39 -9.58
C ALA A 196 1.62 -5.37 -9.65
N ALA A 197 1.34 -6.63 -9.96
CA ALA A 197 2.36 -7.61 -10.26
C ALA A 197 3.23 -7.15 -11.47
N PRO A 198 4.52 -7.40 -11.46
CA PRO A 198 5.29 -8.17 -10.46
C PRO A 198 6.04 -7.28 -9.44
N THR A 199 5.51 -6.11 -9.09
CA THR A 199 6.20 -5.09 -8.28
C THR A 199 6.79 -5.65 -6.99
N GLN A 200 6.02 -6.40 -6.21
CA GLN A 200 6.48 -6.93 -4.92
C GLN A 200 7.62 -7.96 -5.06
N ARG A 201 7.70 -8.63 -6.19
CA ARG A 201 8.75 -9.61 -6.48
C ARG A 201 10.11 -8.97 -6.71
N TYR A 202 10.14 -7.81 -7.36
CA TYR A 202 11.38 -7.20 -7.86
C TYR A 202 11.74 -5.88 -7.19
N TRP A 203 10.81 -5.26 -6.49
CA TRP A 203 11.01 -3.97 -5.86
C TRP A 203 10.68 -3.99 -4.38
N GLN A 204 11.38 -3.15 -3.64
CA GLN A 204 11.05 -2.78 -2.29
C GLN A 204 10.50 -1.35 -2.26
N HIS A 205 9.66 -1.09 -1.27
CA HIS A 205 9.20 0.26 -1.00
C HIS A 205 9.38 0.61 0.48
N GLY A 206 9.35 1.89 0.79
CA GLY A 206 9.54 2.39 2.16
C GLY A 206 9.07 3.82 2.31
N LEU A 207 8.68 4.17 3.52
CA LEU A 207 8.24 5.51 3.90
C LEU A 207 9.27 6.10 4.87
N PRO A 208 10.23 6.93 4.40
CA PRO A 208 11.26 7.50 5.26
C PRO A 208 10.67 8.52 6.23
N SER A 209 11.36 8.78 7.35
CA SER A 209 11.01 9.90 8.23
C SER A 209 11.06 11.24 7.50
N ARG A 210 10.17 12.18 7.86
CA ARG A 210 10.10 13.54 7.33
C ARG A 210 9.79 14.51 8.48
N LEU A 211 10.81 14.89 9.22
CA LEU A 211 10.69 15.60 10.51
C LEU A 211 9.90 16.91 10.44
N GLY A 212 9.78 17.53 9.27
CA GLY A 212 8.95 18.71 9.03
C GLY A 212 7.44 18.46 9.09
N VAL A 213 6.99 17.22 8.92
CA VAL A 213 5.55 16.86 8.99
C VAL A 213 5.15 16.71 10.46
N LYS A 214 4.15 17.49 10.90
CA LYS A 214 3.67 17.52 12.29
C LYS A 214 2.29 16.88 12.47
N SER A 215 1.61 16.60 11.39
CA SER A 215 0.29 15.98 11.38
C SER A 215 0.35 14.48 11.07
N GLU A 216 -0.70 13.77 11.44
CA GLU A 216 -0.81 12.33 11.24
C GLU A 216 -1.15 11.98 9.79
N ARG A 217 -0.78 10.75 9.41
CA ARG A 217 -1.17 10.09 8.18
C ARG A 217 -1.69 8.70 8.49
N PHE A 218 -2.77 8.32 7.87
CA PHE A 218 -3.23 6.94 7.79
C PHE A 218 -2.92 6.36 6.42
N ASN A 219 -2.60 5.07 6.41
CA ASN A 219 -2.46 4.30 5.19
C ASN A 219 -3.28 3.02 5.32
N LEU A 220 -4.17 2.83 4.37
CA LEU A 220 -5.06 1.69 4.26
C LEU A 220 -4.53 0.81 3.13
N THR A 221 -3.93 -0.34 3.46
CA THR A 221 -3.35 -1.25 2.48
C THR A 221 -4.24 -2.48 2.33
N PHE A 222 -5.04 -2.49 1.26
CA PHE A 222 -5.96 -3.59 0.91
C PHE A 222 -5.20 -4.68 0.16
N ARG A 223 -5.42 -5.92 0.56
CA ARG A 223 -4.71 -7.11 0.07
C ARG A 223 -5.67 -8.29 -0.06
N ALA A 224 -5.23 -9.33 -0.77
CA ALA A 224 -5.88 -10.63 -0.78
C ALA A 224 -4.97 -11.66 -0.10
N VAL A 225 -5.50 -12.31 0.94
CA VAL A 225 -4.87 -13.41 1.67
C VAL A 225 -5.55 -14.71 1.27
N GLN A 226 -4.80 -15.79 1.17
CA GLN A 226 -5.35 -17.13 0.94
C GLN A 226 -6.17 -17.57 2.16
N PRO A 227 -7.48 -17.85 2.02
CA PRO A 227 -8.29 -18.31 3.14
C PRO A 227 -7.81 -19.72 3.57
N GLY A 228 -7.78 -19.98 4.88
CA GLY A 228 -7.56 -21.33 5.40
C GLY A 228 -6.12 -21.66 5.82
N MET A 229 -5.18 -20.73 5.76
CA MET A 229 -3.97 -20.86 6.58
C MET A 229 -4.31 -20.56 8.04
N GLU A 230 -4.90 -21.54 8.74
CA GLU A 230 -4.93 -21.45 10.20
C GLU A 230 -3.49 -21.38 10.70
N PRO A 231 -3.21 -20.43 11.64
CA PRO A 231 -1.90 -20.39 12.26
C PRO A 231 -1.63 -21.72 12.94
N GLN A 232 -0.69 -22.49 12.44
CA GLN A 232 -0.23 -23.68 13.13
C GLN A 232 0.34 -23.25 14.49
N PRO A 233 -0.14 -23.78 15.62
CA PRO A 233 0.46 -23.50 16.91
C PRO A 233 1.94 -23.91 16.83
N GLN A 234 2.83 -23.03 17.23
CA GLN A 234 4.24 -23.39 17.38
C GLN A 234 4.32 -24.44 18.50
N LEU A 235 4.77 -25.66 18.16
CA LEU A 235 5.21 -26.69 19.10
C LEU A 235 6.48 -26.22 19.82
#